data_279fdf0a2179d426914f7979c6a8924d
#
_entry.id   279fdf0a2179d426914f7979c6a8924d
#
_cell.length_a   1.000
_cell.length_b   1.000
_cell.length_c   1.000
_cell.angle_alpha   90.00
_cell.angle_beta   90.00
_cell.angle_gamma   90.00
#
_symmetry.space_group_name_H-M   'P 1'
#
loop_
_entity.id
_entity.type
_entity.pdbx_description
1 polymer ?
#
loop_
_entity_poly.entity_id
_entity_poly.type
_entity_poly.pdbx_seq_one_letter_code
_entity_poly.pdbx_strand_id
1 'polypeptide(L)'
;MFLRILAVVCFAVSIAQAQDIQYVSAENGLVIREQPNQGAAKIGILDYGTAVEIIEQTNLHLDVKDSNKKVSGKWVKIKGPAVGEYFEGGYVFNGFLTNEKIEQPLKIAGDAFTIYIDKLHANAELQMSVVDNENATPSFKINNDESLENRYLKVKHHQNYRTIEVLQRHRNSIAVKTKEGDVSLADFQHYTSSWKPLQLEFSKGNIFKTAALSKKDSKRFGTIDEAKLYSTLNLEKKSSYTIVPSQIELKVVMTDIDGYKTEKIIIFELPLSKES
;
A
#
# COMPACT_ATOMS: atom_id res chain seq x y z
N MET A 1 -39.83 -24.19 -59.88
CA MET A 1 -38.80 -23.13 -59.95
C MET A 1 -38.44 -22.76 -58.55
N PHE A 2 -37.41 -23.40 -57.98
CA PHE A 2 -37.01 -23.22 -56.58
C PHE A 2 -35.90 -22.17 -56.49
N LEU A 3 -36.19 -21.04 -55.87
CA LEU A 3 -35.24 -19.96 -55.59
C LEU A 3 -34.44 -20.32 -54.35
N ARG A 4 -33.15 -20.67 -54.53
CA ARG A 4 -32.20 -20.89 -53.42
C ARG A 4 -31.70 -19.55 -52.95
N ILE A 5 -32.12 -19.15 -51.76
CA ILE A 5 -31.55 -18.01 -51.03
C ILE A 5 -30.30 -18.49 -50.33
N LEU A 6 -29.13 -18.04 -50.81
CA LEU A 6 -27.82 -18.25 -50.18
C LEU A 6 -27.61 -17.19 -49.09
N ALA A 7 -27.85 -17.57 -47.83
CA ALA A 7 -27.55 -16.72 -46.69
C ALA A 7 -26.02 -16.72 -46.44
N VAL A 8 -25.34 -15.64 -46.82
CA VAL A 8 -23.94 -15.39 -46.43
C VAL A 8 -23.94 -14.94 -45.00
N VAL A 9 -23.58 -15.81 -44.04
CA VAL A 9 -23.34 -15.48 -42.66
C VAL A 9 -21.93 -14.89 -42.56
N CYS A 10 -21.83 -13.57 -42.51
CA CYS A 10 -20.57 -12.90 -42.16
C CYS A 10 -20.26 -13.13 -40.69
N PHE A 11 -19.37 -14.06 -40.38
CA PHE A 11 -18.77 -14.19 -39.06
C PHE A 11 -17.81 -13.00 -38.86
N ALA A 12 -18.25 -11.96 -38.19
CA ALA A 12 -17.36 -10.92 -37.69
C ALA A 12 -16.53 -11.53 -36.55
N VAL A 13 -15.33 -12.01 -36.86
CA VAL A 13 -14.34 -12.40 -35.84
C VAL A 13 -13.85 -11.11 -35.20
N SER A 14 -14.43 -10.75 -34.05
CA SER A 14 -13.85 -9.72 -33.19
C SER A 14 -12.52 -10.24 -32.68
N ILE A 15 -11.41 -9.77 -33.27
CA ILE A 15 -10.08 -9.99 -32.73
C ILE A 15 -10.04 -9.15 -31.45
N ALA A 16 -10.30 -9.79 -30.31
CA ALA A 16 -9.99 -9.20 -29.01
C ALA A 16 -8.47 -9.05 -28.97
N GLN A 17 -7.97 -7.84 -29.16
CA GLN A 17 -6.56 -7.55 -28.89
C GLN A 17 -6.37 -7.75 -27.39
N ALA A 18 -5.71 -8.86 -27.03
CA ALA A 18 -5.25 -9.05 -25.66
C ALA A 18 -4.33 -7.88 -25.32
N GLN A 19 -4.70 -7.07 -24.34
CA GLN A 19 -3.83 -6.01 -23.83
C GLN A 19 -2.56 -6.67 -23.29
N ASP A 20 -1.40 -6.28 -23.78
CA ASP A 20 -0.10 -6.73 -23.29
C ASP A 20 0.23 -5.93 -22.03
N ILE A 21 -0.32 -6.39 -20.88
CA ILE A 21 -0.11 -5.78 -19.57
C ILE A 21 1.10 -6.46 -18.92
N GLN A 22 2.09 -5.65 -18.57
CA GLN A 22 3.26 -6.08 -17.82
C GLN A 22 3.43 -5.25 -16.56
N TYR A 23 4.26 -5.73 -15.63
CA TYR A 23 4.47 -5.10 -14.33
C TYR A 23 5.94 -4.70 -14.16
N VAL A 24 6.17 -3.53 -13.57
CA VAL A 24 7.51 -3.01 -13.30
C VAL A 24 8.19 -3.83 -12.21
N SER A 25 9.30 -4.49 -12.54
CA SER A 25 10.13 -5.30 -11.62
C SER A 25 11.37 -4.55 -11.10
N ALA A 26 11.57 -3.30 -11.51
CA ALA A 26 12.66 -2.46 -11.01
C ALA A 26 12.34 -1.93 -9.60
N GLU A 27 13.05 -2.40 -8.56
CA GLU A 27 12.82 -2.01 -7.16
C GLU A 27 12.96 -0.50 -6.90
N ASN A 28 13.81 0.19 -7.68
CA ASN A 28 14.05 1.64 -7.57
C ASN A 28 13.19 2.46 -8.54
N GLY A 29 12.24 1.80 -9.21
CA GLY A 29 11.40 2.39 -10.24
C GLY A 29 12.02 2.33 -11.63
N LEU A 30 11.17 2.43 -12.66
CA LEU A 30 11.53 2.37 -14.08
C LEU A 30 11.33 3.74 -14.72
N VAL A 31 12.39 4.30 -15.29
CA VAL A 31 12.35 5.62 -15.93
C VAL A 31 11.58 5.56 -17.25
N ILE A 32 10.64 6.49 -17.41
CA ILE A 32 9.93 6.75 -18.67
C ILE A 32 10.69 7.84 -19.43
N ARG A 33 10.88 7.66 -20.72
CA ARG A 33 11.56 8.63 -21.58
C ARG A 33 10.69 9.03 -22.75
N GLU A 34 10.94 10.22 -23.26
CA GLU A 34 10.26 10.77 -24.43
C GLU A 34 10.56 9.97 -25.72
N GLN A 35 11.77 9.43 -25.82
CA GLN A 35 12.23 8.65 -26.97
C GLN A 35 12.95 7.36 -26.51
N PRO A 36 13.05 6.32 -27.36
CA PRO A 36 13.59 5.02 -27.01
C PRO A 36 15.12 5.00 -26.99
N ASN A 37 15.73 5.87 -26.18
CA ASN A 37 17.18 5.90 -25.95
C ASN A 37 17.51 6.44 -24.57
N GLN A 38 18.72 6.10 -24.04
CA GLN A 38 19.15 6.50 -22.70
C GLN A 38 19.41 8.00 -22.54
N GLY A 39 19.71 8.71 -23.62
CA GLY A 39 19.97 10.15 -23.62
C GLY A 39 18.70 11.02 -23.70
N ALA A 40 17.55 10.43 -24.03
CA ALA A 40 16.30 11.16 -24.14
C ALA A 40 15.83 11.73 -22.82
N ALA A 41 15.01 12.78 -22.88
CA ALA A 41 14.42 13.42 -21.70
C ALA A 41 13.65 12.41 -20.86
N LYS A 42 13.81 12.52 -19.54
CA LYS A 42 13.01 11.76 -18.56
C LYS A 42 11.69 12.49 -18.38
N ILE A 43 10.58 11.79 -18.61
CA ILE A 43 9.24 12.35 -18.46
C ILE A 43 8.48 11.77 -17.25
N GLY A 44 9.04 10.74 -16.60
CA GLY A 44 8.46 10.16 -15.39
C GLY A 44 9.26 8.98 -14.86
N ILE A 45 8.78 8.44 -13.76
CA ILE A 45 9.26 7.19 -13.16
C ILE A 45 8.04 6.37 -12.75
N LEU A 46 8.04 5.10 -13.15
CA LEU A 46 7.07 4.11 -12.70
C LEU A 46 7.58 3.42 -11.44
N ASP A 47 6.75 3.33 -10.43
CA ASP A 47 7.09 2.62 -9.20
C ASP A 47 7.09 1.09 -9.43
N TYR A 48 7.81 0.35 -8.57
CA TYR A 48 7.80 -1.11 -8.53
C TYR A 48 6.35 -1.65 -8.47
N GLY A 49 6.06 -2.68 -9.26
CA GLY A 49 4.73 -3.30 -9.34
C GLY A 49 3.70 -2.52 -10.16
N THR A 50 4.03 -1.35 -10.72
CA THR A 50 3.11 -0.61 -11.58
C THR A 50 2.76 -1.43 -12.82
N ALA A 51 1.45 -1.60 -13.09
CA ALA A 51 0.98 -2.21 -14.32
C ALA A 51 1.11 -1.22 -15.49
N VAL A 52 1.63 -1.68 -16.61
CA VAL A 52 1.79 -0.91 -17.84
C VAL A 52 1.19 -1.67 -19.02
N GLU A 53 0.50 -0.96 -19.89
CA GLU A 53 0.02 -1.50 -21.17
C GLU A 53 1.04 -1.16 -22.25
N ILE A 54 1.61 -2.20 -22.89
CA ILE A 54 2.52 -2.01 -24.00
C ILE A 54 1.71 -1.80 -25.28
N ILE A 55 1.91 -0.66 -25.93
CA ILE A 55 1.20 -0.27 -27.16
C ILE A 55 2.07 -0.38 -28.41
N GLU A 56 3.41 -0.43 -28.25
CA GLU A 56 4.34 -0.57 -29.36
C GLU A 56 5.62 -1.28 -28.89
N GLN A 57 6.10 -2.23 -29.67
CA GLN A 57 7.39 -2.87 -29.46
C GLN A 57 8.40 -2.34 -30.49
N THR A 58 9.56 -1.86 -30.01
CA THR A 58 10.62 -1.41 -30.91
C THR A 58 11.65 -2.53 -31.13
N ASN A 59 12.49 -2.36 -32.18
CA ASN A 59 13.65 -3.23 -32.40
C ASN A 59 14.94 -2.68 -31.77
N LEU A 60 14.84 -1.65 -30.93
CA LEU A 60 15.98 -0.98 -30.32
C LEU A 60 16.40 -1.72 -29.03
N HIS A 61 17.48 -2.46 -29.14
CA HIS A 61 18.04 -3.22 -28.01
C HIS A 61 18.85 -2.33 -27.07
N LEU A 62 18.84 -2.71 -25.80
CA LEU A 62 19.63 -2.08 -24.75
C LEU A 62 20.12 -3.15 -23.77
N ASP A 63 21.37 -3.00 -23.33
CA ASP A 63 21.95 -3.76 -22.23
C ASP A 63 22.22 -2.81 -21.08
N VAL A 64 21.67 -3.10 -19.89
CA VAL A 64 21.85 -2.33 -18.68
C VAL A 64 22.60 -3.17 -17.64
N LYS A 65 23.55 -2.57 -16.97
CA LYS A 65 24.20 -3.21 -15.83
C LYS A 65 23.44 -2.81 -14.56
N ASP A 66 22.78 -3.76 -13.96
CA ASP A 66 22.10 -3.60 -12.67
C ASP A 66 22.87 -4.37 -11.60
N SER A 67 23.49 -3.60 -10.66
CA SER A 67 24.38 -4.17 -9.66
C SER A 67 25.51 -5.00 -10.30
N ASN A 68 25.47 -6.32 -10.19
CA ASN A 68 26.43 -7.25 -10.79
C ASN A 68 25.86 -8.08 -11.93
N LYS A 69 24.62 -7.82 -12.38
CA LYS A 69 23.95 -8.55 -13.43
C LYS A 69 23.80 -7.67 -14.67
N LYS A 70 23.96 -8.28 -15.84
CA LYS A 70 23.63 -7.67 -17.12
C LYS A 70 22.15 -8.00 -17.41
N VAL A 71 21.34 -6.97 -17.61
CA VAL A 71 19.93 -7.09 -18.00
C VAL A 71 19.83 -6.63 -19.45
N SER A 72 19.39 -7.53 -20.33
CA SER A 72 19.20 -7.26 -21.76
C SER A 72 17.71 -7.11 -22.05
N GLY A 73 17.36 -6.20 -22.94
CA GLY A 73 15.97 -5.97 -23.33
C GLY A 73 15.86 -5.01 -24.50
N LYS A 74 14.65 -4.51 -24.73
CA LYS A 74 14.31 -3.56 -25.79
C LYS A 74 13.58 -2.36 -25.20
N TRP A 75 13.55 -1.28 -25.95
CA TRP A 75 12.64 -0.19 -25.70
C TRP A 75 11.24 -0.57 -26.16
N VAL A 76 10.24 -0.27 -25.32
CA VAL A 76 8.82 -0.45 -25.64
C VAL A 76 8.08 0.83 -25.31
N LYS A 77 7.06 1.15 -26.11
CA LYS A 77 6.18 2.29 -25.83
C LYS A 77 5.03 1.80 -24.98
N ILE A 78 4.78 2.51 -23.90
CA ILE A 78 3.68 2.24 -22.99
C ILE A 78 2.60 3.30 -23.15
N LYS A 79 1.36 2.90 -22.89
CA LYS A 79 0.24 3.84 -22.72
C LYS A 79 0.46 4.63 -21.43
N GLY A 80 0.14 5.90 -21.46
CA GLY A 80 0.19 6.73 -20.26
C GLY A 80 -0.67 6.14 -19.15
N PRO A 81 -0.22 6.16 -17.88
CA PRO A 81 -1.07 5.78 -16.78
C PRO A 81 -2.31 6.69 -16.77
N ALA A 82 -3.48 6.13 -16.42
CA ALA A 82 -4.76 6.85 -16.38
C ALA A 82 -4.82 7.96 -15.29
N VAL A 83 -3.70 8.27 -14.65
CA VAL A 83 -3.59 9.22 -13.54
C VAL A 83 -2.77 10.41 -14.01
N GLY A 84 -3.47 11.49 -14.39
CA GLY A 84 -2.89 12.77 -14.76
C GLY A 84 -3.18 13.16 -16.22
N GLU A 85 -3.75 14.33 -16.43
CA GLU A 85 -4.26 14.81 -17.73
C GLU A 85 -3.21 15.08 -18.81
N TYR A 86 -1.91 14.84 -18.56
CA TYR A 86 -0.83 15.30 -19.45
C TYR A 86 0.17 14.23 -19.89
N PHE A 87 -0.10 12.95 -19.68
CA PHE A 87 0.85 11.91 -20.04
C PHE A 87 0.29 11.00 -21.13
N GLU A 88 0.65 11.26 -22.38
CA GLU A 88 0.25 10.44 -23.54
C GLU A 88 0.98 9.10 -23.65
N GLY A 89 1.91 8.81 -22.73
CA GLY A 89 2.76 7.64 -22.77
C GLY A 89 4.21 7.98 -23.11
N GLY A 90 5.08 7.00 -23.09
CA GLY A 90 6.50 7.15 -23.38
C GLY A 90 7.19 5.81 -23.54
N TYR A 91 8.50 5.83 -23.61
CA TYR A 91 9.31 4.63 -23.80
C TYR A 91 9.95 4.19 -22.50
N VAL A 92 9.88 2.90 -22.24
CA VAL A 92 10.55 2.22 -21.12
C VAL A 92 11.40 1.07 -21.62
N PHE A 93 12.37 0.67 -20.81
CA PHE A 93 13.19 -0.49 -21.05
C PHE A 93 12.52 -1.75 -20.52
N ASN A 94 12.15 -2.70 -21.39
CA ASN A 94 11.37 -3.87 -20.99
C ASN A 94 12.16 -4.94 -20.23
N GLY A 95 13.48 -4.83 -20.14
CA GLY A 95 14.29 -5.73 -19.31
C GLY A 95 13.93 -5.67 -17.81
N PHE A 96 13.18 -4.65 -17.38
CA PHE A 96 12.62 -4.51 -16.04
C PHE A 96 11.08 -4.60 -16.02
N LEU A 97 10.49 -5.29 -16.99
CA LEU A 97 9.07 -5.64 -17.00
C LEU A 97 8.91 -7.16 -16.87
N THR A 98 7.83 -7.58 -16.25
CA THR A 98 7.45 -9.00 -16.11
C THR A 98 5.96 -9.18 -16.39
N ASN A 99 5.59 -10.37 -16.89
CA ASN A 99 4.19 -10.77 -17.06
C ASN A 99 3.54 -11.21 -15.74
N GLU A 100 4.35 -11.52 -14.72
CA GLU A 100 3.85 -11.90 -13.41
C GLU A 100 3.36 -10.67 -12.68
N LYS A 101 2.12 -10.74 -12.21
CA LYS A 101 1.54 -9.65 -11.39
C LYS A 101 2.36 -9.46 -10.13
N ILE A 102 2.87 -8.25 -9.95
CA ILE A 102 3.58 -7.85 -8.74
C ILE A 102 2.59 -7.14 -7.83
N GLU A 103 2.48 -7.60 -6.60
CA GLU A 103 1.71 -6.92 -5.57
C GLU A 103 2.42 -5.63 -5.18
N GLN A 104 1.74 -4.51 -5.38
CA GLN A 104 2.29 -3.22 -4.99
C GLN A 104 2.27 -3.07 -3.47
N PRO A 105 3.34 -2.54 -2.85
CA PRO A 105 3.29 -2.17 -1.46
C PRO A 105 2.30 -1.01 -1.25
N LEU A 106 1.71 -0.92 -0.07
CA LEU A 106 0.97 0.27 0.32
C LEU A 106 1.94 1.47 0.29
N LYS A 107 1.60 2.49 -0.53
CA LYS A 107 2.39 3.72 -0.67
C LYS A 107 1.67 4.87 0.01
N ILE A 108 2.35 5.54 0.92
CA ILE A 108 1.86 6.72 1.62
C ILE A 108 2.85 7.85 1.32
N ALA A 109 2.44 8.76 0.44
CA ALA A 109 3.26 9.89 0.05
C ALA A 109 3.22 11.01 1.10
N GLY A 110 4.30 11.77 1.20
CA GLY A 110 4.45 12.99 1.98
C GLY A 110 5.57 13.84 1.41
N ASP A 111 5.65 15.11 1.80
CA ASP A 111 6.62 16.06 1.22
C ASP A 111 8.07 15.71 1.55
N ALA A 112 8.34 15.35 2.80
CA ALA A 112 9.68 15.05 3.26
C ALA A 112 10.11 13.60 2.94
N PHE A 113 9.17 12.66 2.95
CA PHE A 113 9.42 11.24 2.71
C PHE A 113 8.17 10.50 2.24
N THR A 114 8.39 9.37 1.57
CA THR A 114 7.34 8.40 1.19
C THR A 114 7.55 7.10 1.96
N ILE A 115 6.47 6.53 2.46
CA ILE A 115 6.47 5.28 3.20
C ILE A 115 5.89 4.19 2.29
N TYR A 116 6.55 3.04 2.25
CA TYR A 116 6.09 1.83 1.57
C TYR A 116 5.97 0.71 2.59
N ILE A 117 4.83 0.04 2.64
CA ILE A 117 4.60 -1.13 3.50
C ILE A 117 4.35 -2.34 2.62
N ASP A 118 5.25 -3.34 2.74
CA ASP A 118 5.21 -4.53 1.91
C ASP A 118 3.98 -5.40 2.18
N LYS A 119 3.40 -5.94 1.10
CA LYS A 119 2.29 -6.92 1.13
C LYS A 119 1.08 -6.50 1.97
N LEU A 120 0.79 -5.23 2.05
CA LEU A 120 -0.41 -4.73 2.71
C LEU A 120 -1.33 -4.11 1.67
N HIS A 121 -2.51 -4.69 1.48
CA HIS A 121 -3.56 -4.16 0.61
C HIS A 121 -4.46 -3.27 1.47
N ALA A 122 -4.38 -1.97 1.27
CA ALA A 122 -5.34 -1.06 1.86
C ALA A 122 -6.52 -0.86 0.91
N ASN A 123 -7.69 -0.60 1.45
CA ASN A 123 -8.86 -0.30 0.64
C ASN A 123 -8.59 0.91 -0.26
N ALA A 124 -8.68 0.74 -1.58
CA ALA A 124 -8.27 1.74 -2.58
C ALA A 124 -8.99 3.09 -2.43
N GLU A 125 -10.21 3.11 -1.93
CA GLU A 125 -10.97 4.33 -1.65
C GLU A 125 -10.35 5.20 -0.55
N LEU A 126 -9.71 4.58 0.45
CA LEU A 126 -9.00 5.30 1.50
C LEU A 126 -7.64 5.83 1.04
N GLN A 127 -7.01 5.20 0.07
CA GLN A 127 -5.72 5.68 -0.47
C GLN A 127 -5.86 7.03 -1.17
N MET A 128 -6.97 7.29 -1.87
CA MET A 128 -7.18 8.55 -2.60
C MET A 128 -7.54 9.72 -1.68
N SER A 129 -8.30 9.50 -0.61
CA SER A 129 -8.70 10.56 0.32
C SER A 129 -7.58 11.04 1.24
N VAL A 130 -6.52 10.27 1.37
CA VAL A 130 -5.37 10.55 2.26
C VAL A 130 -4.28 11.38 1.60
N VAL A 131 -4.18 11.32 0.26
CA VAL A 131 -3.10 11.99 -0.49
C VAL A 131 -3.30 13.51 -0.54
N ASP A 132 -4.54 14.00 -0.49
CA ASP A 132 -4.85 15.42 -0.72
C ASP A 132 -4.88 16.30 0.55
N ASN A 133 -4.70 15.73 1.74
CA ASN A 133 -4.69 16.50 2.98
C ASN A 133 -3.42 16.26 3.80
N GLU A 134 -2.43 17.12 3.63
CA GLU A 134 -1.11 17.04 4.30
C GLU A 134 -1.20 17.02 5.83
N ASN A 135 -2.27 17.61 6.39
CA ASN A 135 -2.50 17.70 7.83
C ASN A 135 -3.33 16.54 8.41
N ALA A 136 -3.91 15.69 7.56
CA ALA A 136 -4.70 14.58 8.03
C ALA A 136 -3.81 13.40 8.45
N THR A 137 -4.19 12.75 9.55
CA THR A 137 -3.61 11.47 9.95
C THR A 137 -4.28 10.38 9.11
N PRO A 138 -3.54 9.72 8.18
CA PRO A 138 -4.11 8.68 7.35
C PRO A 138 -4.54 7.47 8.18
N SER A 139 -5.73 6.96 7.90
CA SER A 139 -6.27 5.75 8.52
C SER A 139 -6.62 4.71 7.45
N PHE A 140 -6.20 3.47 7.66
CA PHE A 140 -6.42 2.35 6.74
C PHE A 140 -7.07 1.20 7.48
N LYS A 141 -8.10 0.59 6.88
CA LYS A 141 -8.67 -0.67 7.36
C LYS A 141 -7.86 -1.83 6.82
N ILE A 142 -7.38 -2.68 7.71
CA ILE A 142 -6.73 -3.94 7.34
C ILE A 142 -7.81 -4.98 7.04
N ASN A 143 -7.65 -5.75 5.97
CA ASN A 143 -8.56 -6.83 5.61
C ASN A 143 -8.46 -7.99 6.62
N ASN A 144 -9.52 -8.80 6.73
CA ASN A 144 -9.59 -9.88 7.72
C ASN A 144 -8.51 -10.97 7.56
N ASP A 145 -7.98 -11.14 6.37
CA ASP A 145 -6.93 -12.10 6.00
C ASP A 145 -5.52 -11.54 6.05
N GLU A 146 -5.38 -10.26 6.43
CA GLU A 146 -4.11 -9.56 6.48
C GLU A 146 -3.68 -9.22 7.90
N SER A 147 -2.38 -9.07 8.08
CA SER A 147 -1.76 -8.65 9.34
C SER A 147 -0.68 -7.61 9.08
N LEU A 148 -0.56 -6.64 9.98
CA LEU A 148 0.57 -5.71 9.98
C LEU A 148 1.83 -6.30 10.62
N GLU A 149 1.76 -7.49 11.22
CA GLU A 149 2.88 -8.12 11.91
C GLU A 149 3.99 -8.55 10.95
N ASN A 150 5.23 -8.28 11.31
CA ASN A 150 6.42 -8.68 10.57
C ASN A 150 6.48 -8.16 9.12
N ARG A 151 5.82 -7.05 8.81
CA ARG A 151 5.90 -6.41 7.50
C ARG A 151 7.14 -5.52 7.41
N TYR A 152 7.75 -5.47 6.23
CA TYR A 152 8.80 -4.51 5.96
C TYR A 152 8.20 -3.14 5.63
N LEU A 153 8.75 -2.12 6.26
CA LEU A 153 8.41 -0.73 6.06
C LEU A 153 9.66 -0.01 5.55
N LYS A 154 9.62 0.50 4.32
CA LYS A 154 10.68 1.28 3.70
C LYS A 154 10.34 2.76 3.74
N VAL A 155 11.25 3.59 4.24
CA VAL A 155 11.10 5.05 4.22
C VAL A 155 12.05 5.62 3.17
N LYS A 156 11.46 6.18 2.08
CA LYS A 156 12.22 6.86 1.03
C LYS A 156 12.17 8.37 1.30
N HIS A 157 13.30 8.96 1.64
CA HIS A 157 13.42 10.39 1.87
C HIS A 157 13.54 11.18 0.55
N HIS A 158 13.05 12.42 0.54
CA HIS A 158 13.09 13.32 -0.62
C HIS A 158 14.14 14.43 -0.46
N GLN A 159 14.69 14.59 0.74
CA GLN A 159 15.68 15.59 1.09
C GLN A 159 16.79 14.97 1.94
N ASN A 160 17.87 15.71 2.19
CA ASN A 160 18.94 15.26 3.06
C ASN A 160 18.45 15.14 4.51
N TYR A 161 18.86 14.10 5.20
CA TYR A 161 18.46 13.81 6.57
C TYR A 161 19.64 13.35 7.42
N ARG A 162 19.51 13.48 8.74
CA ARG A 162 20.43 12.95 9.74
C ARG A 162 19.97 11.61 10.27
N THR A 163 18.70 11.52 10.69
CA THR A 163 18.10 10.29 11.24
C THR A 163 16.69 10.07 10.73
N ILE A 164 16.34 8.80 10.60
CA ILE A 164 14.95 8.34 10.41
C ILE A 164 14.67 7.32 11.50
N GLU A 165 13.59 7.53 12.25
CA GLU A 165 13.12 6.65 13.30
C GLU A 165 11.68 6.24 12.97
N VAL A 166 11.35 4.99 13.23
CA VAL A 166 9.97 4.50 13.13
C VAL A 166 9.57 3.92 14.47
N LEU A 167 8.43 4.37 14.97
CA LEU A 167 7.87 3.91 16.24
C LEU A 167 6.50 3.29 16.00
N GLN A 168 6.17 2.30 16.81
CA GLN A 168 4.88 1.61 16.79
C GLN A 168 4.22 1.69 18.16
N ARG A 169 2.90 1.86 18.18
CA ARG A 169 2.05 1.65 19.34
C ARG A 169 0.75 0.99 18.93
N HIS A 170 -0.02 0.53 19.91
CA HIS A 170 -1.32 -0.08 19.67
C HIS A 170 -2.39 0.52 20.57
N ARG A 171 -3.63 0.39 20.14
CA ARG A 171 -4.83 0.70 20.90
C ARG A 171 -5.65 -0.56 21.08
N ASN A 172 -6.12 -0.79 22.31
CA ASN A 172 -7.11 -1.82 22.63
C ASN A 172 -8.42 -1.15 23.00
N SER A 173 -9.51 -1.70 22.52
CA SER A 173 -10.86 -1.21 22.76
C SER A 173 -11.75 -2.33 23.30
N ILE A 174 -12.90 -1.95 23.82
CA ILE A 174 -13.93 -2.88 24.23
C ILE A 174 -14.73 -3.27 23.00
N ALA A 175 -14.85 -4.56 22.74
CA ALA A 175 -15.75 -5.12 21.74
C ALA A 175 -16.96 -5.74 22.44
N VAL A 176 -18.14 -5.47 21.92
CA VAL A 176 -19.41 -6.03 22.40
C VAL A 176 -20.07 -6.84 21.32
N LYS A 177 -20.74 -7.93 21.73
CA LYS A 177 -21.53 -8.74 20.83
C LYS A 177 -22.96 -8.18 20.77
N THR A 178 -23.42 -7.87 19.55
CA THR A 178 -24.81 -7.42 19.35
C THR A 178 -25.80 -8.56 19.51
N LYS A 179 -27.08 -8.23 19.57
CA LYS A 179 -28.16 -9.26 19.65
C LYS A 179 -28.20 -10.15 18.40
N GLU A 180 -27.82 -9.61 17.25
CA GLU A 180 -27.69 -10.32 15.97
C GLU A 180 -26.44 -11.20 15.89
N GLY A 181 -25.55 -11.14 16.91
CA GLY A 181 -24.33 -11.94 16.96
C GLY A 181 -23.10 -11.26 16.35
N ASP A 182 -23.25 -10.06 15.79
CA ASP A 182 -22.12 -9.29 15.26
C ASP A 182 -21.30 -8.68 16.40
N VAL A 183 -19.99 -8.53 16.14
CA VAL A 183 -19.06 -7.91 17.07
C VAL A 183 -18.78 -6.48 16.60
N SER A 184 -18.97 -5.51 17.50
CA SER A 184 -18.66 -4.11 17.22
C SER A 184 -17.81 -3.50 18.34
N LEU A 185 -17.00 -2.47 17.99
CA LEU A 185 -16.28 -1.69 18.99
C LEU A 185 -17.26 -0.80 19.74
N ALA A 186 -17.12 -0.79 21.07
CA ALA A 186 -17.86 0.11 21.92
C ALA A 186 -17.20 1.50 21.93
N ASP A 187 -17.99 2.54 21.72
CA ASP A 187 -17.54 3.93 21.96
C ASP A 187 -17.63 4.22 23.46
N PHE A 188 -16.64 3.74 24.19
CA PHE A 188 -16.61 3.89 25.63
C PHE A 188 -15.22 4.28 26.11
N GLN A 189 -14.36 3.33 26.31
CA GLN A 189 -13.03 3.47 26.89
C GLN A 189 -12.03 2.68 26.07
N HIS A 190 -10.80 3.17 25.96
CA HIS A 190 -9.72 2.48 25.26
C HIS A 190 -8.41 2.58 26.06
N TYR A 191 -7.49 1.66 25.76
CA TYR A 191 -6.11 1.70 26.22
C TYR A 191 -5.19 1.98 25.02
N THR A 192 -4.28 2.93 25.18
CA THR A 192 -3.22 3.20 24.18
C THR A 192 -1.87 2.96 24.82
N SER A 193 -1.04 2.15 24.18
CA SER A 193 0.32 1.87 24.67
C SER A 193 1.25 3.06 24.43
N SER A 194 2.40 3.06 25.10
CA SER A 194 3.50 3.98 24.76
C SER A 194 4.10 3.61 23.41
N TRP A 195 4.72 4.59 22.74
CA TRP A 195 5.51 4.40 21.55
C TRP A 195 6.73 3.53 21.83
N LYS A 196 6.99 2.54 20.94
CA LYS A 196 8.17 1.66 20.97
C LYS A 196 8.90 1.81 19.64
N PRO A 197 10.22 2.01 19.64
CA PRO A 197 10.97 2.07 18.39
C PRO A 197 10.96 0.71 17.68
N LEU A 198 10.84 0.74 16.36
CA LEU A 198 11.01 -0.43 15.52
C LEU A 198 12.48 -0.66 15.21
N GLN A 199 12.82 -1.92 15.00
CA GLN A 199 14.17 -2.30 14.62
C GLN A 199 14.44 -1.91 13.16
N LEU A 200 15.60 -1.29 12.93
CA LEU A 200 16.12 -1.05 11.59
C LEU A 200 16.75 -2.38 11.09
N GLU A 201 16.10 -3.01 10.12
CA GLU A 201 16.58 -4.29 9.56
C GLU A 201 17.71 -4.07 8.54
N PHE A 202 17.51 -3.09 7.66
CA PHE A 202 18.52 -2.75 6.65
C PHE A 202 18.75 -1.25 6.62
N SER A 203 19.97 -0.82 6.96
CA SER A 203 20.38 0.60 6.93
C SER A 203 20.35 1.16 5.51
N LYS A 204 20.78 0.36 4.53
CA LYS A 204 20.65 0.72 3.11
C LYS A 204 19.19 0.68 2.70
N GLY A 205 18.57 1.86 2.61
CA GLY A 205 17.18 2.02 2.19
C GLY A 205 16.19 2.27 3.33
N ASN A 206 16.64 2.43 4.58
CA ASN A 206 15.79 2.72 5.76
C ASN A 206 14.61 1.75 5.87
N ILE A 207 14.92 0.46 5.93
CA ILE A 207 13.93 -0.60 6.01
C ILE A 207 13.79 -1.05 7.46
N PHE A 208 12.60 -0.90 8.01
CA PHE A 208 12.19 -1.30 9.34
C PHE A 208 11.27 -2.51 9.27
N LYS A 209 11.09 -3.18 10.41
CA LYS A 209 10.15 -4.29 10.51
C LYS A 209 9.12 -4.01 11.58
N THR A 210 7.85 -4.14 11.22
CA THR A 210 6.74 -3.97 12.17
C THR A 210 6.71 -5.10 13.18
N ALA A 211 6.37 -4.77 14.43
CA ALA A 211 6.36 -5.70 15.53
C ALA A 211 4.99 -6.38 15.69
N ALA A 212 5.01 -7.66 16.06
CA ALA A 212 3.83 -8.39 16.48
C ALA A 212 3.32 -7.89 17.84
N LEU A 213 2.01 -7.94 18.05
CA LEU A 213 1.41 -7.75 19.37
C LEU A 213 1.51 -9.03 20.19
N SER A 214 2.11 -8.94 21.36
CA SER A 214 2.10 -10.07 22.29
C SER A 214 0.67 -10.36 22.79
N LYS A 215 0.39 -11.60 23.19
CA LYS A 215 -0.90 -11.96 23.81
C LYS A 215 -1.21 -11.11 25.06
N LYS A 216 -0.18 -10.65 25.78
CA LYS A 216 -0.33 -9.76 26.93
C LYS A 216 -0.69 -8.36 26.51
N ASP A 217 0.00 -7.83 25.48
CA ASP A 217 -0.26 -6.48 24.99
C ASP A 217 -1.64 -6.39 24.32
N SER A 218 -2.08 -7.42 23.59
CA SER A 218 -3.39 -7.45 22.92
C SER A 218 -4.59 -7.45 23.87
N LYS A 219 -4.39 -7.86 25.13
CA LYS A 219 -5.43 -7.89 26.19
C LYS A 219 -5.23 -6.84 27.27
N ARG A 220 -4.21 -5.98 27.13
CA ARG A 220 -3.92 -4.95 28.13
C ARG A 220 -4.99 -3.87 28.10
N PHE A 221 -5.56 -3.61 29.27
CA PHE A 221 -6.56 -2.58 29.46
C PHE A 221 -6.46 -2.03 30.90
N GLY A 222 -7.09 -0.90 31.16
CA GLY A 222 -7.24 -0.38 32.52
C GLY A 222 -8.43 -1.01 33.25
N THR A 223 -8.76 -0.49 34.43
CA THR A 223 -9.97 -0.87 35.16
C THR A 223 -11.20 -0.41 34.37
N ILE A 224 -12.15 -1.31 34.14
CA ILE A 224 -13.41 -1.04 33.46
C ILE A 224 -14.48 -0.82 34.55
N ASP A 225 -15.15 0.33 34.51
CA ASP A 225 -16.37 0.55 35.29
C ASP A 225 -17.54 -0.12 34.55
N GLU A 226 -17.82 -1.36 34.91
CA GLU A 226 -18.89 -2.15 34.26
C GLU A 226 -20.27 -1.50 34.41
N ALA A 227 -20.58 -0.88 35.56
CA ALA A 227 -21.87 -0.23 35.74
C ALA A 227 -22.04 0.94 34.75
N LYS A 228 -20.98 1.72 34.55
CA LYS A 228 -20.94 2.79 33.57
C LYS A 228 -20.95 2.25 32.14
N LEU A 229 -20.21 1.16 31.85
CA LEU A 229 -20.21 0.52 30.54
C LEU A 229 -21.63 0.10 30.12
N TYR A 230 -22.30 -0.69 30.98
CA TYR A 230 -23.65 -1.17 30.66
C TYR A 230 -24.66 -0.03 30.54
N SER A 231 -24.58 0.98 31.38
CA SER A 231 -25.50 2.14 31.29
C SER A 231 -25.25 2.99 30.05
N THR A 232 -24.00 3.25 29.71
CA THR A 232 -23.63 4.10 28.55
C THR A 232 -24.02 3.46 27.24
N LEU A 233 -23.81 2.14 27.10
CA LEU A 233 -24.07 1.41 25.88
C LEU A 233 -25.46 0.79 25.84
N ASN A 234 -26.31 1.04 26.83
CA ASN A 234 -27.65 0.47 26.99
C ASN A 234 -27.67 -1.07 26.81
N LEU A 235 -26.64 -1.73 27.36
CA LEU A 235 -26.48 -3.18 27.28
C LEU A 235 -27.19 -3.87 28.43
N GLU A 236 -27.71 -5.08 28.19
CA GLU A 236 -28.19 -5.93 29.26
C GLU A 236 -26.99 -6.41 30.12
N LYS A 237 -27.18 -6.52 31.45
CA LYS A 237 -26.13 -6.97 32.40
C LYS A 237 -25.51 -8.33 32.07
N LYS A 238 -26.13 -9.10 31.15
CA LYS A 238 -25.62 -10.39 30.66
C LYS A 238 -24.84 -10.28 29.34
N SER A 239 -24.73 -9.10 28.75
CA SER A 239 -23.96 -8.93 27.51
C SER A 239 -22.49 -9.18 27.79
N SER A 240 -21.86 -10.06 27.02
CA SER A 240 -20.42 -10.28 27.12
C SER A 240 -19.66 -9.19 26.35
N TYR A 241 -18.59 -8.74 26.95
CA TYR A 241 -17.63 -7.88 26.24
C TYR A 241 -16.25 -8.53 26.25
N THR A 242 -15.43 -8.16 25.30
CA THR A 242 -14.03 -8.61 25.20
C THR A 242 -13.12 -7.41 24.98
N ILE A 243 -11.84 -7.53 25.40
CA ILE A 243 -10.81 -6.57 25.07
C ILE A 243 -10.11 -7.06 23.81
N VAL A 244 -10.09 -6.21 22.79
CA VAL A 244 -9.49 -6.53 21.49
C VAL A 244 -8.52 -5.44 21.06
N PRO A 245 -7.43 -5.78 20.35
CA PRO A 245 -6.64 -4.78 19.67
C PRO A 245 -7.50 -4.19 18.54
N SER A 246 -7.63 -2.88 18.52
CA SER A 246 -8.48 -2.17 17.54
C SER A 246 -7.67 -1.37 16.54
N GLN A 247 -6.47 -0.90 16.93
CA GLN A 247 -5.62 -0.12 16.05
C GLN A 247 -4.13 -0.41 16.31
N ILE A 248 -3.34 -0.33 15.25
CA ILE A 248 -1.88 -0.16 15.31
C ILE A 248 -1.57 1.20 14.69
N GLU A 249 -0.75 1.97 15.37
CA GLU A 249 -0.27 3.25 14.88
C GLU A 249 1.23 3.18 14.62
N LEU A 250 1.65 3.67 13.46
CA LEU A 250 3.05 3.86 13.11
C LEU A 250 3.35 5.35 13.10
N LYS A 251 4.47 5.75 13.70
CA LYS A 251 4.99 7.10 13.64
C LYS A 251 6.37 7.09 13.01
N VAL A 252 6.51 7.78 11.87
CA VAL A 252 7.80 8.02 11.22
C VAL A 252 8.27 9.41 11.61
N VAL A 253 9.49 9.51 12.10
CA VAL A 253 10.16 10.76 12.48
C VAL A 253 11.42 10.87 11.65
N MET A 254 11.51 11.91 10.84
CA MET A 254 12.71 12.25 10.09
C MET A 254 13.30 13.53 10.67
N THR A 255 14.60 13.49 11.01
CA THR A 255 15.37 14.68 11.42
C THR A 255 16.30 15.05 10.27
N ASP A 256 16.16 16.26 9.75
CA ASP A 256 17.02 16.75 8.68
C ASP A 256 18.42 17.11 9.17
N ILE A 257 19.27 17.61 8.27
CA ILE A 257 20.65 17.98 8.58
C ILE A 257 20.75 19.17 9.54
N ASP A 258 19.73 20.04 9.56
CA ASP A 258 19.65 21.23 10.41
C ASP A 258 19.03 20.94 11.78
N GLY A 259 18.49 19.74 11.97
CA GLY A 259 17.88 19.26 13.21
C GLY A 259 16.38 19.47 13.30
N TYR A 260 15.72 19.94 12.23
CA TYR A 260 14.25 20.02 12.19
C TYR A 260 13.65 18.63 12.07
N LYS A 261 12.53 18.43 12.77
CA LYS A 261 11.80 17.15 12.78
C LYS A 261 10.53 17.24 11.99
N THR A 262 10.36 16.30 11.08
CA THR A 262 9.09 16.05 10.39
C THR A 262 8.51 14.73 10.88
N GLU A 263 7.26 14.73 11.30
CA GLU A 263 6.57 13.54 11.82
C GLU A 263 5.34 13.23 10.97
N LYS A 264 5.12 11.93 10.72
CA LYS A 264 3.89 11.42 10.11
C LYS A 264 3.38 10.25 10.94
N ILE A 265 2.12 10.33 11.37
CA ILE A 265 1.42 9.23 12.03
C ILE A 265 0.49 8.57 11.02
N ILE A 266 0.44 7.24 11.05
CA ILE A 266 -0.41 6.41 10.22
C ILE A 266 -1.18 5.49 11.14
N ILE A 267 -2.48 5.40 10.95
CA ILE A 267 -3.37 4.55 11.76
C ILE A 267 -3.79 3.35 10.91
N PHE A 268 -3.71 2.15 11.47
CA PHE A 268 -4.24 0.93 10.90
C PHE A 268 -5.34 0.40 11.80
N GLU A 269 -6.57 0.40 11.31
CA GLU A 269 -7.72 -0.20 11.98
C GLU A 269 -7.68 -1.72 11.78
N LEU A 270 -7.63 -2.45 12.88
CA LEU A 270 -7.55 -3.90 12.85
C LEU A 270 -8.93 -4.52 12.64
N PRO A 271 -9.02 -5.63 11.89
CA PRO A 271 -10.27 -6.34 11.74
C PRO A 271 -10.71 -6.93 13.09
N LEU A 272 -11.98 -6.80 13.40
CA LEU A 272 -12.58 -7.50 14.53
C LEU A 272 -12.72 -8.97 14.14
N SER A 273 -11.94 -9.86 14.78
CA SER A 273 -12.08 -11.29 14.56
C SER A 273 -13.49 -11.72 14.95
N LYS A 274 -14.24 -12.30 14.03
CA LYS A 274 -15.38 -13.14 14.38
C LYS A 274 -14.77 -14.28 15.19
N GLU A 275 -15.05 -14.32 16.50
CA GLU A 275 -14.67 -15.47 17.30
C GLU A 275 -15.27 -16.72 16.64
N SER A 276 -14.36 -17.63 16.23
CA SER A 276 -14.71 -18.98 15.75
C SER A 276 -15.24 -19.84 16.86
#